data_c23f42437a418389d8352fe4b5f1bcc6
#
_entry.id   c23f42437a418389d8352fe4b5f1bcc6
#
_cell.length_a   1.000
_cell.length_b   1.000
_cell.length_c   1.000
_cell.angle_alpha   90.00
_cell.angle_beta   90.00
_cell.angle_gamma   90.00
#
_symmetry.space_group_name_H-M   'P 1'
#
loop_
_entity.id
_entity.type
_entity.pdbx_description
1 polymer ?
#
loop_
_entity_poly.entity_id
_entity_poly.type
_entity_poly.pdbx_seq_one_letter_code
_entity_poly.pdbx_strand_id
1 'polypeptide(L)'
;KISGDPFVLGDLTYRITRDAAVEVAGVKEDAYTKGRSYVIPSSLEYEGNNYTVTGIGPKAFSGRIMESITIPSSVEEVGTESFLDAQADEIHIQRSTPPSTVNGSFNILDKNKCRIYVPKGALAAYHTATWDWLGFPYILEEGDKYFDVDFELTGLTVKPFQPEIAISGRSVSFILVPDSGSFLPDSIEVWYPTGLEPCEYDAKTGKVTIATVKGNLTIKAKAIGALLPDKDTDITIGKDSTYTDGSTTGSKFNGVIGNDEELTRVKSLKIDTEDGKVTGITFKSLIVGSGSSTSQSVTIAETSNIEITLDGNNNLGKVLNQGSTRLLPGENTLLDALVENEGVFIDETGLLDAVTGPAGLTIAQRPEKAPRIEIGSSTLLKVEASAEGEANLSYIWEKFDSENNNWKQVKPEVQRTKALSSLRSDVLSTNEDAQLEVSEAGKYRCLVSNTVNAVNSTLTAYSEVSIASSTPDPTVTFSVTLPSVEGAALSPLAGTYSVEAGGSFSFSL
;
A
#
# COMPACT_ATOMS: atom_id res chain seq x y z
N LYS A 1 -26.03 7.19 54.19
CA LYS A 1 -26.34 7.34 52.75
C LYS A 1 -27.08 8.67 52.56
N ILE A 2 -26.37 9.78 52.37
CA ILE A 2 -27.01 11.06 52.13
C ILE A 2 -26.65 11.44 50.69
N SER A 3 -27.47 11.00 49.75
CA SER A 3 -27.50 11.59 48.44
C SER A 3 -28.56 12.67 48.43
N GLY A 4 -28.12 13.91 48.69
CA GLY A 4 -28.98 15.07 48.59
C GLY A 4 -29.24 15.46 47.13
N ASP A 5 -30.29 16.27 46.90
CA ASP A 5 -30.48 16.92 45.59
C ASP A 5 -29.28 17.79 45.27
N PRO A 6 -28.86 17.91 43.99
CA PRO A 6 -27.79 18.79 43.62
C PRO A 6 -28.11 20.25 43.93
N PHE A 7 -27.15 20.99 44.48
CA PHE A 7 -27.25 22.41 44.70
C PHE A 7 -26.25 23.19 43.87
N VAL A 8 -26.50 24.45 43.62
CA VAL A 8 -25.68 25.30 42.75
C VAL A 8 -24.85 26.26 43.65
N LEU A 9 -23.55 26.35 43.36
CA LEU A 9 -22.68 27.35 43.94
C LEU A 9 -21.73 27.88 42.86
N GLY A 10 -21.84 29.15 42.52
CA GLY A 10 -21.15 29.73 41.40
C GLY A 10 -21.60 29.13 40.06
N ASP A 11 -20.65 28.68 39.25
CA ASP A 11 -20.89 28.11 37.93
C ASP A 11 -21.08 26.59 37.94
N LEU A 12 -20.86 25.94 39.06
CA LEU A 12 -20.91 24.49 39.22
C LEU A 12 -22.08 24.04 40.11
N THR A 13 -22.52 22.83 39.86
CA THR A 13 -23.48 22.12 40.69
C THR A 13 -22.77 21.07 41.50
N TYR A 14 -23.18 20.89 42.75
CA TYR A 14 -22.56 19.95 43.68
C TYR A 14 -23.62 19.03 44.31
N ARG A 15 -23.18 17.87 44.76
CA ARG A 15 -24.00 16.89 45.48
C ARG A 15 -23.25 16.48 46.74
N ILE A 16 -23.94 16.45 47.86
CA ILE A 16 -23.40 15.93 49.13
C ILE A 16 -23.32 14.41 49.02
N THR A 17 -22.12 13.85 49.21
CA THR A 17 -21.86 12.39 49.10
C THR A 17 -21.74 11.72 50.46
N ARG A 18 -21.19 12.41 51.44
CA ARG A 18 -21.00 11.98 52.83
C ARG A 18 -20.84 13.20 53.73
N ASP A 19 -20.74 12.99 55.07
CA ASP A 19 -20.51 14.07 56.02
C ASP A 19 -19.27 14.90 55.61
N ALA A 20 -19.48 16.21 55.48
CA ALA A 20 -18.46 17.21 55.10
C ALA A 20 -17.78 16.95 53.74
N ALA A 21 -18.36 16.16 52.83
CA ALA A 21 -17.81 15.95 51.49
C ALA A 21 -18.87 16.11 50.39
N VAL A 22 -18.44 16.67 49.27
CA VAL A 22 -19.27 16.84 48.08
C VAL A 22 -18.52 16.34 46.81
N GLU A 23 -19.30 16.01 45.78
CA GLU A 23 -18.82 15.83 44.42
C GLU A 23 -19.35 16.97 43.54
N VAL A 24 -18.60 17.29 42.47
CA VAL A 24 -19.12 18.11 41.37
C VAL A 24 -20.13 17.30 40.59
N ALA A 25 -21.39 17.75 40.53
CA ALA A 25 -22.47 17.07 39.81
C ALA A 25 -22.65 17.60 38.39
N GLY A 26 -22.10 18.75 38.04
CA GLY A 26 -22.14 19.32 36.71
C GLY A 26 -21.83 20.80 36.63
N VAL A 27 -22.02 21.37 35.45
CA VAL A 27 -21.97 22.79 35.19
C VAL A 27 -23.40 23.33 35.22
N LYS A 28 -23.61 24.45 35.89
CA LYS A 28 -24.91 25.17 35.88
C LYS A 28 -25.25 25.54 34.43
N GLU A 29 -26.44 25.15 33.95
CA GLU A 29 -26.80 25.20 32.51
C GLU A 29 -26.77 26.61 31.95
N ASP A 30 -27.25 27.60 32.68
CA ASP A 30 -27.26 29.01 32.28
C ASP A 30 -25.87 29.69 32.43
N ALA A 31 -24.94 29.08 33.14
CA ALA A 31 -23.54 29.51 33.26
C ALA A 31 -22.59 28.84 32.25
N TYR A 32 -23.09 27.84 31.52
CA TYR A 32 -22.26 27.17 30.50
C TYR A 32 -22.02 28.11 29.33
N THR A 33 -20.75 28.35 29.04
CA THR A 33 -20.30 29.03 27.83
C THR A 33 -19.22 28.20 27.18
N LYS A 34 -19.37 27.95 25.87
CA LYS A 34 -18.39 27.19 25.09
C LYS A 34 -17.02 27.84 25.16
N GLY A 35 -15.95 27.07 25.43
CA GLY A 35 -14.57 27.55 25.51
C GLY A 35 -14.24 28.29 26.81
N ARG A 36 -15.05 28.15 27.86
CA ARG A 36 -14.78 28.74 29.16
C ARG A 36 -13.86 27.84 30.00
N SER A 37 -13.05 28.49 30.86
CA SER A 37 -12.24 27.81 31.86
C SER A 37 -13.00 27.64 33.19
N TYR A 38 -12.84 26.45 33.80
CA TYR A 38 -13.48 26.11 35.07
C TYR A 38 -12.43 25.81 36.15
N VAL A 39 -12.68 26.28 37.37
CA VAL A 39 -11.85 25.96 38.52
C VAL A 39 -12.73 25.30 39.60
N ILE A 40 -12.43 24.03 39.90
CA ILE A 40 -13.09 23.32 41.00
C ILE A 40 -12.41 23.75 42.31
N PRO A 41 -13.14 24.31 43.29
CA PRO A 41 -12.56 24.66 44.58
C PRO A 41 -12.24 23.39 45.39
N SER A 42 -11.22 23.41 46.24
CA SER A 42 -10.91 22.29 47.13
C SER A 42 -11.94 22.13 48.24
N SER A 43 -12.59 23.23 48.63
CA SER A 43 -13.66 23.27 49.65
C SER A 43 -14.66 24.38 49.35
N LEU A 44 -15.84 24.26 49.91
CA LEU A 44 -16.91 25.22 49.77
C LEU A 44 -17.75 25.30 51.04
N GLU A 45 -18.43 26.43 51.24
CA GLU A 45 -19.42 26.64 52.30
C GLU A 45 -20.83 26.58 51.68
N TYR A 46 -21.71 25.77 52.27
CA TYR A 46 -23.11 25.71 51.86
C TYR A 46 -23.99 25.54 53.09
N GLU A 47 -24.99 26.40 53.27
CA GLU A 47 -25.93 26.43 54.40
C GLU A 47 -25.21 26.45 55.79
N GLY A 48 -24.13 27.21 55.88
CA GLY A 48 -23.34 27.36 57.13
C GLY A 48 -22.44 26.16 57.46
N ASN A 49 -22.31 25.18 56.56
CA ASN A 49 -21.42 24.04 56.74
C ASN A 49 -20.29 24.07 55.69
N ASN A 50 -19.10 23.67 56.11
CA ASN A 50 -17.95 23.52 55.20
C ASN A 50 -17.86 22.12 54.65
N TYR A 51 -17.70 22.01 53.34
CA TYR A 51 -17.56 20.75 52.58
C TYR A 51 -16.25 20.71 51.84
N THR A 52 -15.60 19.57 51.81
CA THR A 52 -14.45 19.29 50.93
C THR A 52 -14.96 18.72 49.62
N VAL A 53 -14.44 19.20 48.48
CA VAL A 53 -14.75 18.63 47.18
C VAL A 53 -13.82 17.42 46.95
N THR A 54 -14.38 16.22 47.07
CA THR A 54 -13.61 14.96 47.03
C THR A 54 -13.82 14.15 45.76
N GLY A 55 -14.77 14.56 44.90
CA GLY A 55 -15.04 13.84 43.67
C GLY A 55 -15.60 14.67 42.53
N ILE A 56 -15.52 14.11 41.34
CA ILE A 56 -16.24 14.56 40.17
C ILE A 56 -17.24 13.46 39.82
N GLY A 57 -18.53 13.79 39.90
CA GLY A 57 -19.63 12.84 39.76
C GLY A 57 -19.80 12.36 38.30
N PRO A 58 -20.63 11.32 38.11
CA PRO A 58 -20.90 10.78 36.77
C PRO A 58 -21.46 11.85 35.84
N LYS A 59 -20.92 11.90 34.61
CA LYS A 59 -21.33 12.80 33.52
C LYS A 59 -21.22 14.31 33.84
N ALA A 60 -20.49 14.70 34.86
CA ALA A 60 -20.44 16.11 35.34
C ALA A 60 -20.05 17.10 34.24
N PHE A 61 -19.14 16.76 33.37
CA PHE A 61 -18.66 17.58 32.25
C PHE A 61 -18.91 16.95 30.87
N SER A 62 -19.81 15.94 30.81
CA SER A 62 -20.12 15.27 29.55
C SER A 62 -20.62 16.23 28.49
N GLY A 63 -20.04 16.15 27.26
CA GLY A 63 -20.39 16.98 26.10
C GLY A 63 -20.00 18.47 26.25
N ARG A 64 -19.23 18.86 27.27
CA ARG A 64 -18.82 20.24 27.46
C ARG A 64 -17.55 20.58 26.69
N ILE A 65 -17.52 21.76 26.08
CA ILE A 65 -16.35 22.30 25.38
C ILE A 65 -15.75 23.40 26.28
N MET A 66 -14.53 23.14 26.74
CA MET A 66 -13.82 23.96 27.70
C MET A 66 -12.45 24.38 27.15
N GLU A 67 -11.98 25.57 27.49
CA GLU A 67 -10.59 25.97 27.33
C GLU A 67 -9.71 25.19 28.32
N SER A 68 -10.07 25.30 29.62
CA SER A 68 -9.36 24.56 30.66
C SER A 68 -10.26 24.14 31.81
N ILE A 69 -9.79 23.14 32.57
CA ILE A 69 -10.36 22.81 33.88
C ILE A 69 -9.26 22.56 34.89
N THR A 70 -9.40 23.15 36.09
CA THR A 70 -8.51 22.92 37.24
C THR A 70 -9.19 22.00 38.24
N ILE A 71 -8.56 20.86 38.53
CA ILE A 71 -9.02 19.82 39.47
C ILE A 71 -8.12 19.91 40.73
N PRO A 72 -8.66 20.23 41.90
CA PRO A 72 -7.88 20.40 43.09
C PRO A 72 -7.33 19.09 43.67
N SER A 73 -6.31 19.17 44.51
CA SER A 73 -5.68 18.00 45.12
C SER A 73 -6.62 17.21 46.06
N SER A 74 -7.72 17.82 46.50
CA SER A 74 -8.75 17.18 47.33
C SER A 74 -9.61 16.16 46.56
N VAL A 75 -9.66 16.22 45.24
CA VAL A 75 -10.41 15.28 44.41
C VAL A 75 -9.70 13.93 44.41
N GLU A 76 -10.35 12.90 44.95
CA GLU A 76 -9.85 11.55 45.11
C GLU A 76 -10.36 10.61 44.01
N GLU A 77 -11.55 10.90 43.44
CA GLU A 77 -12.19 10.06 42.46
C GLU A 77 -12.87 10.84 41.34
N VAL A 78 -12.89 10.26 40.13
CA VAL A 78 -13.58 10.77 38.96
C VAL A 78 -14.54 9.70 38.48
N GLY A 79 -15.82 10.01 38.47
CA GLY A 79 -16.91 9.08 38.20
C GLY A 79 -17.02 8.66 36.74
N THR A 80 -17.96 7.74 36.50
CA THR A 80 -18.21 7.19 35.17
C THR A 80 -18.61 8.28 34.17
N GLU A 81 -17.94 8.27 33.00
CA GLU A 81 -18.28 9.17 31.88
C GLU A 81 -18.24 10.66 32.25
N SER A 82 -17.50 11.03 33.29
CA SER A 82 -17.46 12.43 33.78
C SER A 82 -17.09 13.41 32.68
N PHE A 83 -16.22 13.03 31.76
CA PHE A 83 -15.78 13.83 30.61
C PHE A 83 -16.12 13.15 29.26
N LEU A 84 -17.19 12.34 29.21
CA LEU A 84 -17.62 11.71 27.97
C LEU A 84 -17.96 12.76 26.91
N ASP A 85 -17.35 12.64 25.73
CA ASP A 85 -17.52 13.57 24.60
C ASP A 85 -17.21 15.05 24.95
N ALA A 86 -16.50 15.30 26.04
CA ALA A 86 -16.00 16.61 26.36
C ALA A 86 -14.82 16.97 25.46
N GLN A 87 -14.60 18.24 25.24
CA GLN A 87 -13.39 18.82 24.65
C GLN A 87 -12.76 19.76 25.67
N ALA A 88 -11.48 19.58 25.96
CA ALA A 88 -10.70 20.45 26.80
C ALA A 88 -9.31 20.64 26.19
N ASP A 89 -8.85 21.88 26.10
CA ASP A 89 -7.50 22.13 25.60
C ASP A 89 -6.48 21.85 26.71
N GLU A 90 -6.83 22.16 27.98
CA GLU A 90 -5.97 21.93 29.14
C GLU A 90 -6.74 21.36 30.34
N ILE A 91 -6.13 20.39 31.03
CA ILE A 91 -6.62 19.85 32.30
C ILE A 91 -5.50 19.98 33.33
N HIS A 92 -5.68 20.84 34.32
CA HIS A 92 -4.73 21.06 35.41
C HIS A 92 -5.12 20.24 36.65
N ILE A 93 -4.30 19.26 37.03
CA ILE A 93 -4.55 18.39 38.17
C ILE A 93 -3.55 18.70 39.26
N GLN A 94 -4.04 19.23 40.39
CA GLN A 94 -3.19 19.67 41.49
C GLN A 94 -2.78 18.55 42.46
N ARG A 95 -3.15 17.29 42.14
CA ARG A 95 -2.83 16.12 42.96
C ARG A 95 -1.56 15.44 42.45
N SER A 96 -0.62 15.09 43.33
CA SER A 96 0.64 14.42 42.97
C SER A 96 0.49 12.97 42.61
N THR A 97 -0.64 12.33 42.97
CA THR A 97 -1.01 10.98 42.57
C THR A 97 -2.32 11.02 41.78
N PRO A 98 -2.48 10.27 40.71
CA PRO A 98 -3.74 10.28 39.95
C PRO A 98 -4.95 10.00 40.84
N PRO A 99 -6.07 10.73 40.67
CA PRO A 99 -7.33 10.33 41.29
C PRO A 99 -7.78 8.97 40.76
N SER A 100 -8.53 8.22 41.55
CA SER A 100 -9.14 6.99 41.09
C SER A 100 -10.11 7.29 39.94
N THR A 101 -10.04 6.52 38.89
CA THR A 101 -10.95 6.60 37.72
C THR A 101 -11.70 5.30 37.55
N VAL A 102 -12.87 5.38 36.98
CA VAL A 102 -13.59 4.24 36.45
C VAL A 102 -13.55 4.27 34.94
N ASN A 103 -13.77 3.12 34.29
CA ASN A 103 -13.69 3.04 32.84
C ASN A 103 -14.54 4.11 32.15
N GLY A 104 -13.91 4.92 31.29
CA GLY A 104 -14.55 5.98 30.52
C GLY A 104 -14.64 7.32 31.23
N SER A 105 -14.02 7.51 32.42
CA SER A 105 -14.04 8.80 33.14
C SER A 105 -13.51 9.95 32.28
N PHE A 106 -12.44 9.73 31.50
CA PHE A 106 -11.81 10.71 30.61
C PHE A 106 -11.95 10.34 29.12
N ASN A 107 -13.13 9.95 28.69
CA ASN A 107 -13.45 9.73 27.28
C ASN A 107 -13.71 11.06 26.56
N ILE A 108 -12.72 11.91 26.50
CA ILE A 108 -12.78 13.18 25.74
C ILE A 108 -12.65 12.95 24.24
N LEU A 109 -13.17 13.88 23.43
CA LEU A 109 -13.24 13.76 21.97
C LEU A 109 -11.87 13.63 21.29
N ASP A 110 -10.88 14.39 21.76
CA ASP A 110 -9.54 14.37 21.17
C ASP A 110 -8.46 14.45 22.25
N LYS A 111 -8.01 13.26 22.68
CA LYS A 111 -6.91 13.14 23.65
C LYS A 111 -5.57 13.65 23.12
N ASN A 112 -5.40 13.67 21.80
CA ASN A 112 -4.14 14.12 21.19
C ASN A 112 -3.95 15.63 21.26
N LYS A 113 -5.04 16.38 21.42
CA LYS A 113 -4.98 17.84 21.58
C LYS A 113 -5.03 18.32 23.03
N CYS A 114 -5.51 17.48 23.94
CA CYS A 114 -5.63 17.83 25.34
C CYS A 114 -4.28 17.75 26.06
N ARG A 115 -3.88 18.83 26.73
CA ARG A 115 -2.68 18.90 27.58
C ARG A 115 -3.10 18.69 29.02
N ILE A 116 -2.49 17.72 29.71
CA ILE A 116 -2.71 17.48 31.13
C ILE A 116 -1.52 18.00 31.91
N TYR A 117 -1.73 18.93 32.80
CA TYR A 117 -0.70 19.45 33.68
C TYR A 117 -0.83 18.85 35.07
N VAL A 118 0.28 18.29 35.58
CA VAL A 118 0.38 17.68 36.90
C VAL A 118 1.46 18.37 37.73
N PRO A 119 1.44 18.28 39.08
CA PRO A 119 2.47 18.87 39.91
C PRO A 119 3.87 18.39 39.56
N LYS A 120 4.85 19.22 39.75
CA LYS A 120 6.26 18.88 39.52
C LYS A 120 6.66 17.65 40.31
N GLY A 121 7.30 16.67 39.66
CA GLY A 121 7.68 15.38 40.22
C GLY A 121 6.58 14.33 40.23
N ALA A 122 5.36 14.63 39.74
CA ALA A 122 4.24 13.70 39.70
C ALA A 122 4.15 12.88 38.43
N LEU A 123 4.90 13.21 37.39
CA LEU A 123 4.76 12.63 36.04
C LEU A 123 4.84 11.09 36.03
N ALA A 124 5.79 10.52 36.78
CA ALA A 124 5.96 9.07 36.86
C ALA A 124 4.73 8.35 37.42
N ALA A 125 4.03 8.93 38.37
CA ALA A 125 2.81 8.36 38.93
C ALA A 125 1.66 8.32 37.90
N TYR A 126 1.55 9.35 37.07
CA TYR A 126 0.54 9.43 36.03
C TYR A 126 0.83 8.49 34.83
N HIS A 127 2.10 8.30 34.45
CA HIS A 127 2.49 7.36 33.41
C HIS A 127 2.33 5.89 33.80
N THR A 128 2.32 5.57 35.08
CA THR A 128 2.12 4.19 35.60
C THR A 128 0.69 3.92 36.01
N ALA A 129 -0.20 4.91 35.94
CA ALA A 129 -1.59 4.79 36.33
C ALA A 129 -2.45 4.08 35.27
N THR A 130 -3.71 3.81 35.62
CA THR A 130 -4.66 3.02 34.83
C THR A 130 -5.05 3.62 33.47
N TRP A 131 -5.79 2.85 32.69
CA TRP A 131 -6.24 3.06 31.31
C TRP A 131 -6.65 4.49 30.91
N ASP A 132 -7.30 5.24 31.79
CA ASP A 132 -7.80 6.57 31.44
C ASP A 132 -6.68 7.58 31.15
N TRP A 133 -5.50 7.39 31.76
CA TRP A 133 -4.34 8.27 31.61
C TRP A 133 -3.45 7.86 30.43
N LEU A 134 -3.38 6.58 30.09
CA LEU A 134 -2.53 6.03 29.02
C LEU A 134 -2.86 6.54 27.61
N GLY A 135 -4.04 7.11 27.42
CA GLY A 135 -4.45 7.64 26.11
C GLY A 135 -4.04 9.09 25.85
N PHE A 136 -3.43 9.78 26.84
CA PHE A 136 -3.00 11.18 26.69
C PHE A 136 -1.51 11.25 26.34
N PRO A 137 -1.16 11.75 25.14
CA PRO A 137 0.24 11.88 24.74
C PRO A 137 0.96 13.03 25.47
N TYR A 138 0.22 14.03 25.94
CA TYR A 138 0.76 15.22 26.56
C TYR A 138 0.37 15.31 28.05
N ILE A 139 1.08 14.56 28.90
CA ILE A 139 1.07 14.77 30.36
C ILE A 139 2.34 15.54 30.69
N LEU A 140 2.15 16.79 31.17
CA LEU A 140 3.20 17.78 31.39
C LEU A 140 3.30 18.08 32.88
N GLU A 141 4.45 18.55 33.36
CA GLU A 141 4.54 19.08 34.71
C GLU A 141 4.26 20.59 34.71
N GLU A 142 3.61 21.08 35.73
CA GLU A 142 3.40 22.51 35.90
C GLU A 142 4.73 23.28 35.81
N GLY A 143 4.78 24.26 34.91
CA GLY A 143 5.97 25.03 34.58
C GLY A 143 6.91 24.44 33.56
N ASP A 144 6.59 23.27 32.97
CA ASP A 144 7.32 22.79 31.81
C ASP A 144 7.21 23.79 30.65
N LYS A 145 8.35 23.99 29.99
CA LYS A 145 8.37 24.70 28.71
C LYS A 145 8.24 23.69 27.60
N TYR A 146 7.47 24.00 26.58
CA TYR A 146 7.32 23.19 25.38
C TYR A 146 7.60 24.04 24.14
N PHE A 147 7.85 23.35 23.06
CA PHE A 147 8.16 23.91 21.74
C PHE A 147 7.28 23.28 20.70
N ASP A 148 6.93 24.02 19.66
CA ASP A 148 6.15 23.52 18.55
C ASP A 148 6.96 22.55 17.72
N VAL A 149 6.29 21.52 17.18
CA VAL A 149 6.86 20.50 16.31
C VAL A 149 6.10 20.52 14.99
N ASP A 150 6.74 21.03 13.96
CA ASP A 150 6.18 21.08 12.63
C ASP A 150 6.73 19.92 11.76
N PHE A 151 5.92 19.48 10.82
CA PHE A 151 6.28 18.41 9.90
C PHE A 151 6.09 18.85 8.44
N GLU A 152 7.17 18.86 7.68
CA GLU A 152 7.17 19.00 6.22
C GLU A 152 7.44 17.62 5.60
N LEU A 153 6.38 16.82 5.45
CA LEU A 153 6.45 15.44 4.96
C LEU A 153 5.87 15.33 3.56
N THR A 154 6.52 14.53 2.71
CA THR A 154 5.99 14.16 1.39
C THR A 154 5.96 12.64 1.27
N GLY A 155 4.78 12.06 1.05
CA GLY A 155 4.60 10.62 0.94
C GLY A 155 4.89 9.83 2.22
N LEU A 156 4.78 10.49 3.37
CA LEU A 156 5.04 9.93 4.70
C LEU A 156 3.96 10.39 5.68
N THR A 157 3.65 9.53 6.62
CA THR A 157 2.80 9.82 7.79
C THR A 157 3.55 9.53 9.09
N VAL A 158 3.03 9.99 10.22
CA VAL A 158 3.63 9.78 11.54
C VAL A 158 2.76 8.88 12.39
N LYS A 159 3.36 7.92 13.10
CA LYS A 159 2.68 7.03 14.05
C LYS A 159 3.37 7.05 15.43
N PRO A 160 2.64 6.73 16.53
CA PRO A 160 1.20 6.43 16.59
C PRO A 160 0.32 7.67 16.37
N PHE A 161 0.85 8.87 16.57
CA PHE A 161 0.25 10.18 16.29
C PHE A 161 1.36 11.18 15.95
N GLN A 162 1.03 12.22 15.24
CA GLN A 162 1.97 13.30 14.94
C GLN A 162 2.06 14.25 16.14
N PRO A 163 3.22 14.36 16.82
CA PRO A 163 3.37 15.28 17.94
C PRO A 163 3.31 16.73 17.45
N GLU A 164 2.49 17.56 18.10
CA GLU A 164 2.39 18.99 17.81
C GLU A 164 3.31 19.81 18.71
N ILE A 165 3.68 19.25 19.86
CA ILE A 165 4.60 19.88 20.81
C ILE A 165 5.62 18.89 21.36
N ALA A 166 6.75 19.41 21.81
CA ALA A 166 7.78 18.66 22.50
C ALA A 166 8.27 19.43 23.74
N ILE A 167 8.58 18.70 24.82
CA ILE A 167 8.95 19.31 26.10
C ILE A 167 10.44 19.68 26.07
N SER A 168 10.73 20.91 26.49
CA SER A 168 12.09 21.43 26.58
C SER A 168 13.00 20.52 27.44
N GLY A 169 14.17 20.16 26.91
CA GLY A 169 15.14 19.35 27.62
C GLY A 169 14.82 17.84 27.65
N ARG A 170 13.65 17.41 27.14
CA ARG A 170 13.27 15.98 27.04
C ARG A 170 13.46 15.47 25.63
N SER A 171 13.43 14.13 25.49
CA SER A 171 13.44 13.48 24.19
C SER A 171 12.04 13.42 23.58
N VAL A 172 11.96 13.47 22.26
CA VAL A 172 10.76 13.14 21.50
C VAL A 172 11.07 12.03 20.51
N SER A 173 10.16 11.06 20.36
CA SER A 173 10.29 9.96 19.41
C SER A 173 8.97 9.68 18.70
N PHE A 174 9.06 9.35 17.43
CA PHE A 174 7.93 8.97 16.58
C PHE A 174 8.41 8.05 15.46
N ILE A 175 7.48 7.50 14.68
CA ILE A 175 7.79 6.60 13.56
C ILE A 175 7.23 7.21 12.29
N LEU A 176 8.09 7.40 11.29
CA LEU A 176 7.70 7.73 9.92
C LEU A 176 7.23 6.47 9.21
N VAL A 177 6.09 6.53 8.56
CA VAL A 177 5.51 5.42 7.80
C VAL A 177 5.30 5.90 6.37
N PRO A 178 5.88 5.23 5.37
CA PRO A 178 5.69 5.61 3.98
C PRO A 178 4.28 5.29 3.51
N ASP A 179 3.77 6.09 2.60
CA ASP A 179 2.54 5.82 1.88
C ASP A 179 2.69 4.57 1.01
N SER A 180 1.56 3.97 0.59
CA SER A 180 1.55 2.75 -0.22
C SER A 180 2.39 2.93 -1.49
N GLY A 181 3.25 1.95 -1.77
CA GLY A 181 4.14 1.96 -2.94
C GLY A 181 5.40 2.83 -2.79
N SER A 182 5.63 3.41 -1.61
CA SER A 182 6.83 4.19 -1.32
C SER A 182 7.70 3.52 -0.25
N PHE A 183 8.97 3.94 -0.16
CA PHE A 183 9.91 3.48 0.86
C PHE A 183 10.35 4.63 1.76
N LEU A 184 10.85 4.27 2.95
CA LEU A 184 11.48 5.23 3.86
C LEU A 184 12.72 5.87 3.21
N PRO A 185 12.99 7.17 3.43
CA PRO A 185 14.21 7.81 2.96
C PRO A 185 15.44 7.28 3.71
N ASP A 186 16.62 7.43 3.12
CA ASP A 186 17.88 7.07 3.79
C ASP A 186 18.25 8.02 4.93
N SER A 187 17.77 9.26 4.88
CA SER A 187 18.01 10.32 5.86
C SER A 187 16.82 11.27 5.95
N ILE A 188 16.73 11.95 7.08
CA ILE A 188 15.77 13.01 7.33
C ILE A 188 16.49 14.24 7.86
N GLU A 189 15.81 15.37 7.87
CA GLU A 189 16.34 16.61 8.41
C GLU A 189 15.51 17.09 9.59
N VAL A 190 16.18 17.53 10.65
CA VAL A 190 15.57 18.19 11.82
C VAL A 190 16.12 19.61 11.92
N TRP A 191 15.23 20.56 11.72
CA TRP A 191 15.56 21.99 11.71
C TRP A 191 15.09 22.67 12.98
N TYR A 192 15.97 23.46 13.57
CA TYR A 192 15.64 24.46 14.58
C TYR A 192 15.77 25.86 13.97
N PRO A 193 15.26 26.91 14.59
CA PRO A 193 15.49 28.27 14.11
C PRO A 193 16.98 28.65 13.98
N THR A 194 17.85 27.94 14.70
CA THR A 194 19.31 28.10 14.66
C THR A 194 20.00 27.31 13.56
N GLY A 195 19.31 26.41 12.87
CA GLY A 195 19.83 25.59 11.80
C GLY A 195 19.52 24.09 11.94
N LEU A 196 20.16 23.29 11.09
CA LEU A 196 20.05 21.83 11.05
C LEU A 196 20.74 21.20 12.29
N GLU A 197 20.07 20.29 12.94
CA GLU A 197 20.62 19.53 14.08
C GLU A 197 20.54 18.02 13.82
N PRO A 198 21.48 17.22 14.35
CA PRO A 198 21.47 15.79 14.20
C PRO A 198 20.32 15.15 15.00
N CYS A 199 19.76 14.06 14.44
CA CYS A 199 18.81 13.20 15.11
C CYS A 199 19.22 11.73 14.92
N GLU A 200 18.69 10.85 15.75
CA GLU A 200 18.77 9.40 15.53
C GLU A 200 17.61 8.99 14.61
N TYR A 201 17.95 8.47 13.44
CA TYR A 201 16.99 7.97 12.47
C TYR A 201 17.36 6.57 12.01
N ASP A 202 16.42 5.64 12.12
CA ASP A 202 16.54 4.28 11.59
C ASP A 202 15.72 4.15 10.30
N ALA A 203 16.40 4.15 9.16
CA ALA A 203 15.79 4.03 7.84
C ALA A 203 15.07 2.69 7.56
N LYS A 204 15.27 1.67 8.41
CA LYS A 204 14.57 0.38 8.26
C LYS A 204 13.21 0.39 8.96
N THR A 205 13.13 1.05 10.10
CA THR A 205 11.93 1.07 10.94
C THR A 205 11.17 2.39 10.87
N GLY A 206 11.78 3.44 10.32
CA GLY A 206 11.25 4.80 10.31
C GLY A 206 11.33 5.51 11.66
N LYS A 207 11.94 4.89 12.67
CA LYS A 207 12.03 5.46 14.01
C LYS A 207 12.93 6.68 14.01
N VAL A 208 12.39 7.78 14.50
CA VAL A 208 13.11 9.05 14.75
C VAL A 208 13.19 9.27 16.25
N THR A 209 14.36 9.67 16.75
CA THR A 209 14.55 10.09 18.14
C THR A 209 15.38 11.36 18.18
N ILE A 210 14.82 12.39 18.78
CA ILE A 210 15.50 13.65 19.10
C ILE A 210 15.74 13.62 20.61
N ALA A 211 17.00 13.42 21.00
CA ALA A 211 17.36 13.14 22.39
C ALA A 211 17.07 14.30 23.34
N THR A 212 17.21 15.54 22.87
CA THR A 212 16.99 16.74 23.69
C THR A 212 16.40 17.85 22.84
N VAL A 213 15.17 18.24 23.15
CA VAL A 213 14.48 19.34 22.47
C VAL A 213 14.93 20.68 23.06
N LYS A 214 15.39 21.59 22.19
CA LYS A 214 15.99 22.89 22.58
C LYS A 214 15.19 24.11 22.11
N GLY A 215 14.23 23.93 21.20
CA GLY A 215 13.45 25.00 20.58
C GLY A 215 12.35 24.45 19.68
N ASN A 216 11.59 25.31 19.04
CA ASN A 216 10.67 24.92 17.97
C ASN A 216 11.44 24.16 16.89
N LEU A 217 10.88 23.10 16.37
CA LEU A 217 11.57 22.26 15.40
C LEU A 217 10.67 21.89 14.23
N THR A 218 11.30 21.73 13.07
CA THR A 218 10.64 21.26 11.86
C THR A 218 11.33 20.00 11.38
N ILE A 219 10.57 18.93 11.19
CA ILE A 219 11.02 17.65 10.65
C ILE A 219 10.71 17.64 9.16
N LYS A 220 11.76 17.50 8.33
CA LYS A 220 11.62 17.40 6.86
C LYS A 220 12.01 16.02 6.39
N ALA A 221 11.11 15.36 5.68
CA ALA A 221 11.38 14.07 5.09
C ALA A 221 10.52 13.84 3.84
N LYS A 222 11.09 13.15 2.87
CA LYS A 222 10.40 12.79 1.63
C LYS A 222 10.59 11.29 1.37
N ALA A 223 9.49 10.57 1.21
CA ALA A 223 9.53 9.16 0.84
C ALA A 223 10.20 8.94 -0.50
N ILE A 224 10.80 7.76 -0.65
CA ILE A 224 11.35 7.31 -1.92
C ILE A 224 10.21 6.65 -2.70
N GLY A 225 9.68 7.36 -3.69
CA GLY A 225 8.59 6.92 -4.55
C GLY A 225 9.06 6.40 -5.90
N ALA A 226 8.10 6.17 -6.79
CA ALA A 226 8.35 5.84 -8.18
C ALA A 226 9.10 6.98 -8.90
N LEU A 227 9.91 6.61 -9.88
CA LEU A 227 10.53 7.58 -10.79
C LEU A 227 9.46 8.04 -11.80
N LEU A 228 9.16 9.32 -11.79
CA LEU A 228 8.25 9.99 -12.73
C LEU A 228 9.04 11.05 -13.51
N PRO A 229 9.78 10.64 -14.55
CA PRO A 229 10.63 11.55 -15.30
C PRO A 229 9.81 12.44 -16.25
N ASP A 230 10.40 13.57 -16.62
CA ASP A 230 9.85 14.43 -17.67
C ASP A 230 10.04 13.78 -19.05
N LYS A 231 9.09 14.04 -19.95
CA LYS A 231 9.00 13.42 -21.28
C LYS A 231 10.24 13.55 -22.19
N ASP A 232 11.05 14.57 -22.00
CA ASP A 232 12.21 14.87 -22.85
C ASP A 232 13.54 14.52 -22.14
N THR A 233 13.48 13.68 -21.10
CA THR A 233 14.63 13.35 -20.25
C THR A 233 15.30 12.06 -20.69
N ASP A 234 16.63 12.07 -20.73
CA ASP A 234 17.45 10.87 -20.86
C ASP A 234 17.73 10.31 -19.45
N ILE A 235 17.28 9.10 -19.19
CA ILE A 235 17.41 8.45 -17.88
C ILE A 235 18.49 7.39 -17.92
N THR A 236 19.35 7.37 -16.90
CA THR A 236 20.26 6.25 -16.65
C THR A 236 19.94 5.65 -15.29
N ILE A 237 19.60 4.36 -15.24
CA ILE A 237 19.41 3.60 -14.02
C ILE A 237 20.73 2.92 -13.65
N GLY A 238 21.19 3.20 -12.43
CA GLY A 238 22.37 2.58 -11.84
C GLY A 238 22.03 1.49 -10.83
N LYS A 239 23.03 1.04 -10.08
CA LYS A 239 22.87 0.07 -8.99
C LYS A 239 22.00 0.64 -7.86
N ASP A 240 21.49 -0.27 -7.01
CA ASP A 240 20.72 0.07 -5.80
C ASP A 240 19.50 0.99 -6.08
N SER A 241 18.86 0.82 -7.26
CA SER A 241 17.74 1.65 -7.72
C SER A 241 18.05 3.15 -7.67
N THR A 242 19.25 3.55 -8.11
CA THR A 242 19.60 4.94 -8.33
C THR A 242 19.36 5.34 -9.77
N TYR A 243 19.13 6.62 -10.04
CA TYR A 243 19.01 7.14 -11.39
C TYR A 243 19.71 8.49 -11.55
N THR A 244 20.01 8.80 -12.80
CA THR A 244 20.44 10.14 -13.22
C THR A 244 19.60 10.59 -14.40
N ASP A 245 19.25 11.87 -14.45
CA ASP A 245 18.49 12.52 -15.53
C ASP A 245 19.25 13.66 -16.21
N GLY A 246 20.57 13.61 -16.15
CA GLY A 246 21.47 14.64 -16.69
C GLY A 246 21.69 15.84 -15.77
N SER A 247 20.77 16.12 -14.83
CA SER A 247 20.85 17.23 -13.86
C SER A 247 20.98 16.75 -12.42
N THR A 248 20.46 15.59 -12.11
CA THR A 248 20.52 14.94 -10.79
C THR A 248 21.56 13.83 -10.78
N THR A 249 22.32 13.70 -9.71
CA THR A 249 23.35 12.66 -9.57
C THR A 249 22.91 11.66 -8.53
N GLY A 250 22.68 10.41 -8.95
CA GLY A 250 22.46 9.27 -8.05
C GLY A 250 21.23 9.37 -7.15
N SER A 251 20.15 10.00 -7.61
CA SER A 251 18.88 10.00 -6.88
C SER A 251 18.30 8.59 -6.80
N LYS A 252 17.66 8.24 -5.67
CA LYS A 252 17.01 6.96 -5.48
C LYS A 252 15.53 6.97 -5.85
N PHE A 253 15.04 5.82 -6.30
CA PHE A 253 13.62 5.55 -6.49
C PHE A 253 13.29 4.15 -5.97
N ASN A 254 12.02 3.80 -5.87
CA ASN A 254 11.56 2.52 -5.29
C ASN A 254 11.64 1.32 -6.26
N GLY A 255 12.39 1.42 -7.36
CA GLY A 255 12.45 0.38 -8.39
C GLY A 255 11.30 0.44 -9.39
N VAL A 256 10.39 1.42 -9.29
CA VAL A 256 9.25 1.60 -10.21
C VAL A 256 9.47 2.85 -11.07
N ILE A 257 9.29 2.71 -12.39
CA ILE A 257 9.27 3.84 -13.34
C ILE A 257 7.87 3.92 -13.92
N GLY A 258 7.25 5.07 -13.75
CA GLY A 258 5.88 5.32 -14.18
C GLY A 258 4.86 5.14 -13.04
N ASN A 259 3.59 5.31 -13.38
CA ASN A 259 2.45 5.16 -12.48
C ASN A 259 1.25 4.50 -13.19
N ASP A 260 0.19 4.21 -12.43
CA ASP A 260 -1.02 3.56 -12.95
C ASP A 260 -2.03 4.54 -13.56
N GLU A 261 -1.85 5.86 -13.34
CA GLU A 261 -2.84 6.88 -13.70
C GLU A 261 -2.57 7.50 -15.08
N GLU A 262 -1.29 7.69 -15.43
CA GLU A 262 -0.91 8.38 -16.66
C GLU A 262 0.25 7.66 -17.37
N LEU A 263 0.29 7.78 -18.71
CA LEU A 263 1.41 7.30 -19.53
C LEU A 263 2.67 8.12 -19.21
N THR A 264 3.67 7.46 -18.65
CA THR A 264 4.97 8.06 -18.38
C THR A 264 5.85 8.01 -19.65
N ARG A 265 6.44 9.13 -20.02
CA ARG A 265 7.28 9.23 -21.22
C ARG A 265 8.69 9.64 -20.85
N VAL A 266 9.68 8.98 -21.48
CA VAL A 266 11.10 9.36 -21.40
C VAL A 266 11.69 9.39 -22.80
N LYS A 267 12.73 10.21 -23.01
CA LYS A 267 13.41 10.29 -24.29
C LYS A 267 14.25 9.06 -24.59
N SER A 268 15.06 8.62 -23.62
CA SER A 268 15.84 7.40 -23.67
C SER A 268 16.03 6.78 -22.27
N LEU A 269 16.28 5.48 -22.22
CA LEU A 269 16.54 4.77 -20.99
C LEU A 269 17.79 3.91 -21.13
N LYS A 270 18.82 4.17 -20.31
CA LYS A 270 19.96 3.29 -20.14
C LYS A 270 19.86 2.57 -18.79
N ILE A 271 20.12 1.27 -18.77
CA ILE A 271 20.24 0.49 -17.53
C ILE A 271 21.69 0.02 -17.43
N ASP A 272 22.38 0.43 -16.36
CA ASP A 272 23.81 0.20 -16.16
C ASP A 272 24.09 0.00 -14.66
N THR A 273 23.81 -1.20 -14.17
CA THR A 273 23.88 -1.50 -12.72
C THR A 273 25.28 -1.86 -12.23
N GLU A 274 26.23 -2.09 -13.12
CA GLU A 274 27.68 -2.27 -12.88
C GLU A 274 28.12 -3.40 -11.94
N ASP A 275 27.19 -4.09 -11.25
CA ASP A 275 27.55 -5.03 -10.18
C ASP A 275 27.19 -6.49 -10.47
N GLY A 276 26.55 -6.77 -11.60
CA GLY A 276 26.16 -8.13 -12.01
C GLY A 276 25.12 -8.81 -11.12
N LYS A 277 24.62 -8.12 -10.08
CA LYS A 277 23.54 -8.62 -9.24
C LYS A 277 22.20 -8.43 -9.94
N VAL A 278 21.29 -9.36 -9.66
CA VAL A 278 19.92 -9.23 -10.16
C VAL A 278 19.26 -7.99 -9.56
N THR A 279 18.86 -7.06 -10.42
CA THR A 279 18.14 -5.85 -10.02
C THR A 279 16.73 -5.89 -10.61
N GLY A 280 15.71 -5.88 -9.75
CA GLY A 280 14.31 -5.83 -10.17
C GLY A 280 13.87 -4.39 -10.45
N ILE A 281 13.25 -4.16 -11.62
CA ILE A 281 12.65 -2.86 -11.98
C ILE A 281 11.25 -3.13 -12.52
N THR A 282 10.29 -2.30 -12.13
CA THR A 282 8.93 -2.33 -12.68
C THR A 282 8.70 -1.14 -13.59
N PHE A 283 8.28 -1.39 -14.81
CA PHE A 283 7.81 -0.36 -15.73
C PHE A 283 6.28 -0.32 -15.68
N LYS A 284 5.72 0.85 -15.35
CA LYS A 284 4.29 1.09 -15.31
C LYS A 284 3.89 2.05 -16.42
N SER A 285 3.24 1.52 -17.44
CA SER A 285 2.76 2.31 -18.58
C SER A 285 3.82 3.26 -19.15
N LEU A 286 5.05 2.72 -19.37
CA LEU A 286 6.23 3.48 -19.78
C LEU A 286 6.36 3.53 -21.31
N ILE A 287 6.55 4.74 -21.84
CA ILE A 287 6.86 4.96 -23.25
C ILE A 287 8.26 5.55 -23.35
N VAL A 288 9.15 4.86 -24.06
CA VAL A 288 10.53 5.30 -24.28
C VAL A 288 10.72 5.74 -25.74
N GLY A 289 11.28 6.93 -25.94
CA GLY A 289 11.49 7.49 -27.26
C GLY A 289 10.29 8.23 -27.84
N SER A 290 10.42 8.66 -29.09
CA SER A 290 9.38 9.44 -29.80
C SER A 290 8.30 8.60 -30.50
N GLY A 291 8.27 7.29 -30.22
CA GLY A 291 7.34 6.37 -30.90
C GLY A 291 7.78 5.95 -32.31
N SER A 292 8.95 6.39 -32.78
CA SER A 292 9.55 5.92 -34.04
C SER A 292 10.53 4.78 -33.74
N SER A 293 10.25 3.58 -34.26
CA SER A 293 11.01 2.36 -34.05
C SER A 293 12.42 2.34 -34.69
N THR A 294 12.89 3.44 -35.24
CA THR A 294 14.17 3.47 -35.98
C THR A 294 15.37 3.92 -35.14
N SER A 295 15.15 4.57 -34.00
CA SER A 295 16.22 4.98 -33.06
C SER A 295 16.17 4.12 -31.80
N GLN A 296 17.34 3.71 -31.32
CA GLN A 296 17.48 2.99 -30.07
C GLN A 296 16.94 3.83 -28.90
N SER A 297 16.04 3.25 -28.13
CA SER A 297 15.36 3.93 -27.04
C SER A 297 15.77 3.40 -25.67
N VAL A 298 16.03 2.07 -25.59
CA VAL A 298 16.46 1.39 -24.34
C VAL A 298 17.80 0.70 -24.59
N THR A 299 18.74 0.87 -23.67
CA THR A 299 20.03 0.15 -23.67
C THR A 299 20.23 -0.52 -22.32
N ILE A 300 20.55 -1.80 -22.33
CA ILE A 300 20.93 -2.56 -21.15
C ILE A 300 22.41 -2.92 -21.29
N ALA A 301 23.21 -2.38 -20.38
CA ALA A 301 24.68 -2.53 -20.44
C ALA A 301 25.14 -3.96 -20.15
N GLU A 302 26.29 -4.36 -20.67
CA GLU A 302 26.88 -5.71 -20.61
C GLU A 302 27.00 -6.23 -19.16
N THR A 303 27.29 -5.35 -18.22
CA THR A 303 27.44 -5.70 -16.79
C THR A 303 26.14 -5.80 -16.01
N SER A 304 25.01 -5.50 -16.64
CA SER A 304 23.71 -5.45 -15.97
C SER A 304 23.04 -6.83 -15.98
N ASN A 305 22.41 -7.18 -14.85
CA ASN A 305 21.56 -8.36 -14.70
C ASN A 305 20.19 -7.91 -14.15
N ILE A 306 19.18 -7.86 -15.02
CA ILE A 306 17.93 -7.14 -14.77
C ILE A 306 16.73 -8.06 -14.91
N GLU A 307 15.83 -7.98 -13.93
CA GLU A 307 14.45 -8.47 -14.05
C GLU A 307 13.51 -7.28 -14.21
N ILE A 308 12.85 -7.17 -15.36
CA ILE A 308 11.91 -6.10 -15.67
C ILE A 308 10.49 -6.66 -15.59
N THR A 309 9.71 -6.22 -14.61
CA THR A 309 8.27 -6.46 -14.58
C THR A 309 7.56 -5.38 -15.38
N LEU A 310 6.75 -5.79 -16.35
CA LEU A 310 5.98 -4.89 -17.20
C LEU A 310 4.54 -4.84 -16.70
N ASP A 311 4.09 -3.67 -16.31
CA ASP A 311 2.74 -3.42 -15.82
C ASP A 311 2.05 -2.38 -16.70
N GLY A 312 0.80 -2.62 -17.09
CA GLY A 312 0.07 -1.75 -18.01
C GLY A 312 0.64 -1.73 -19.44
N ASN A 313 0.53 -0.61 -20.12
CA ASN A 313 0.88 -0.44 -21.54
C ASN A 313 2.29 0.13 -21.70
N ASN A 314 3.25 -0.70 -22.07
CA ASN A 314 4.65 -0.34 -22.25
C ASN A 314 5.04 -0.31 -23.73
N ASN A 315 5.63 0.79 -24.18
CA ASN A 315 6.26 0.91 -25.49
C ASN A 315 7.73 1.29 -25.30
N LEU A 316 8.62 0.33 -25.52
CA LEU A 316 10.07 0.50 -25.28
C LEU A 316 10.84 0.88 -26.55
N GLY A 317 10.17 0.95 -27.70
CA GLY A 317 10.82 1.23 -28.99
C GLY A 317 11.87 0.17 -29.32
N LYS A 318 13.08 0.60 -29.74
CA LYS A 318 14.20 -0.32 -30.01
C LYS A 318 15.01 -0.54 -28.72
N VAL A 319 15.10 -1.80 -28.29
CA VAL A 319 15.85 -2.26 -27.12
C VAL A 319 17.14 -2.94 -27.57
N LEU A 320 18.29 -2.44 -27.12
CA LEU A 320 19.57 -3.15 -27.25
C LEU A 320 19.90 -3.80 -25.91
N ASN A 321 19.90 -5.13 -25.85
CA ASN A 321 20.32 -5.87 -24.68
C ASN A 321 21.73 -6.42 -24.86
N GLN A 322 22.67 -5.91 -24.07
CA GLN A 322 24.05 -6.43 -24.02
C GLN A 322 24.32 -7.22 -22.74
N GLY A 323 23.48 -7.04 -21.71
CA GLY A 323 23.57 -7.71 -20.43
C GLY A 323 22.70 -8.96 -20.33
N SER A 324 22.23 -9.25 -19.14
CA SER A 324 21.25 -10.31 -18.85
C SER A 324 19.91 -9.67 -18.47
N THR A 325 18.89 -9.94 -19.26
CA THR A 325 17.55 -9.37 -19.08
C THR A 325 16.48 -10.45 -19.06
N ARG A 326 15.58 -10.35 -18.10
CA ARG A 326 14.38 -11.17 -17.99
C ARG A 326 13.15 -10.28 -17.92
N LEU A 327 12.23 -10.41 -18.87
CA LEU A 327 10.96 -9.71 -18.87
C LEU A 327 9.89 -10.57 -18.21
N LEU A 328 9.19 -9.99 -17.23
CA LEU A 328 8.14 -10.63 -16.45
C LEU A 328 6.80 -9.92 -16.72
N PRO A 329 5.68 -10.66 -16.83
CA PRO A 329 4.37 -10.04 -16.93
C PRO A 329 3.93 -9.48 -15.56
N GLY A 330 3.43 -8.25 -15.55
CA GLY A 330 2.70 -7.64 -14.45
C GLY A 330 1.18 -7.68 -14.70
N GLU A 331 0.46 -6.71 -14.14
CA GLU A 331 -0.98 -6.57 -14.34
C GLU A 331 -1.27 -5.89 -15.69
N ASN A 332 -2.23 -6.45 -16.45
CA ASN A 332 -2.68 -5.87 -17.73
C ASN A 332 -1.55 -5.55 -18.72
N THR A 333 -0.51 -6.39 -18.74
CA THR A 333 0.70 -6.17 -19.54
C THR A 333 0.40 -6.10 -21.02
N LEU A 334 0.78 -4.98 -21.65
CA LEU A 334 0.92 -4.81 -23.10
C LEU A 334 2.35 -4.37 -23.38
N LEU A 335 2.95 -4.88 -24.43
CA LEU A 335 4.34 -4.55 -24.79
C LEU A 335 4.45 -4.31 -26.30
N ASP A 336 5.06 -3.19 -26.65
CA ASP A 336 5.55 -2.88 -27.99
C ASP A 336 7.06 -2.61 -27.89
N ALA A 337 7.86 -3.50 -28.48
CA ALA A 337 9.31 -3.40 -28.47
C ALA A 337 9.94 -4.16 -29.63
N LEU A 338 11.01 -3.62 -30.20
CA LEU A 338 11.92 -4.31 -31.13
C LEU A 338 13.21 -4.62 -30.38
N VAL A 339 13.46 -5.89 -30.09
CA VAL A 339 14.62 -6.30 -29.29
C VAL A 339 15.74 -6.79 -30.19
N GLU A 340 16.94 -6.19 -30.01
CA GLU A 340 18.23 -6.67 -30.50
C GLU A 340 19.03 -7.20 -29.31
N ASN A 341 19.37 -8.49 -29.32
CA ASN A 341 20.03 -9.15 -28.21
C ASN A 341 21.46 -9.57 -28.56
N GLU A 342 22.41 -9.03 -27.79
CA GLU A 342 23.84 -9.39 -27.81
C GLU A 342 24.29 -10.14 -26.56
N GLY A 343 23.40 -10.28 -25.54
CA GLY A 343 23.65 -10.92 -24.27
C GLY A 343 22.70 -12.08 -23.98
N VAL A 344 22.14 -12.12 -22.79
CA VAL A 344 21.10 -13.07 -22.38
C VAL A 344 19.77 -12.36 -22.29
N PHE A 345 18.76 -12.84 -23.03
CA PHE A 345 17.43 -12.25 -23.05
C PHE A 345 16.34 -13.31 -22.90
N ILE A 346 15.48 -13.15 -21.91
CA ILE A 346 14.37 -14.07 -21.61
C ILE A 346 13.07 -13.28 -21.54
N ASP A 347 12.16 -13.52 -22.49
CA ASP A 347 10.80 -13.00 -22.45
C ASP A 347 9.86 -14.02 -21.82
N GLU A 348 9.42 -13.76 -20.59
CA GLU A 348 8.36 -14.53 -19.93
C GLU A 348 6.98 -13.85 -20.06
N THR A 349 6.88 -12.70 -20.72
CA THR A 349 5.57 -12.08 -20.97
C THR A 349 4.76 -12.85 -22.02
N GLY A 350 5.46 -13.48 -22.96
CA GLY A 350 4.87 -14.13 -24.11
C GLY A 350 4.27 -13.16 -25.12
N LEU A 351 4.68 -11.88 -25.08
CA LEU A 351 4.17 -10.83 -25.95
C LEU A 351 5.07 -10.55 -27.15
N LEU A 352 6.36 -10.91 -27.09
CA LEU A 352 7.28 -10.74 -28.20
C LEU A 352 7.21 -11.93 -29.15
N ASP A 353 7.11 -11.66 -30.45
CA ASP A 353 7.16 -12.67 -31.51
C ASP A 353 8.58 -12.91 -32.02
N ALA A 354 9.47 -11.92 -31.87
CA ALA A 354 10.84 -12.02 -32.37
C ALA A 354 11.84 -11.23 -31.53
N VAL A 355 13.07 -11.73 -31.51
CA VAL A 355 14.28 -11.07 -31.02
C VAL A 355 15.34 -11.19 -32.11
N THR A 356 16.00 -10.08 -32.47
CA THR A 356 17.07 -10.06 -33.46
C THR A 356 18.45 -10.13 -32.81
N GLY A 357 19.51 -10.30 -33.58
CA GLY A 357 20.89 -10.36 -33.10
C GLY A 357 21.54 -11.75 -33.31
N PRO A 358 22.72 -12.00 -32.69
CA PRO A 358 23.51 -13.24 -32.93
C PRO A 358 22.72 -14.54 -32.63
N ALA A 359 21.90 -14.53 -31.61
CA ALA A 359 20.99 -15.63 -31.27
C ALA A 359 19.52 -15.28 -31.61
N GLY A 360 19.29 -14.63 -32.74
CA GLY A 360 17.95 -14.20 -33.18
C GLY A 360 16.97 -15.34 -33.21
N LEU A 361 15.75 -15.10 -32.75
CA LEU A 361 14.70 -16.10 -32.57
C LEU A 361 13.34 -15.50 -32.94
N THR A 362 12.54 -16.26 -33.67
CA THR A 362 11.18 -15.88 -34.05
C THR A 362 10.22 -17.04 -33.78
N ILE A 363 9.11 -16.77 -33.10
CA ILE A 363 7.98 -17.67 -32.96
C ILE A 363 6.98 -17.37 -34.09
N ALA A 364 6.97 -18.22 -35.10
CA ALA A 364 6.07 -18.10 -36.25
C ALA A 364 4.65 -18.55 -35.95
N GLN A 365 4.50 -19.53 -35.04
CA GLN A 365 3.20 -20.05 -34.62
C GLN A 365 3.22 -20.33 -33.12
N ARG A 366 2.22 -19.79 -32.41
CA ARG A 366 1.94 -20.09 -31.02
C ARG A 366 0.90 -21.19 -30.88
N PRO A 367 0.85 -21.94 -29.77
CA PRO A 367 -0.23 -22.89 -29.51
C PRO A 367 -1.57 -22.14 -29.41
N GLU A 368 -2.66 -22.87 -29.61
CA GLU A 368 -3.99 -22.31 -29.36
C GLU A 368 -4.06 -21.75 -27.93
N LYS A 369 -4.53 -20.51 -27.81
CA LYS A 369 -4.47 -19.78 -26.51
C LYS A 369 -5.35 -20.42 -25.42
N ALA A 370 -6.54 -20.92 -25.79
CA ALA A 370 -7.50 -21.48 -24.86
C ALA A 370 -8.24 -22.70 -25.46
N PRO A 371 -7.54 -23.82 -25.75
CA PRO A 371 -8.18 -25.00 -26.30
C PRO A 371 -9.10 -25.66 -25.27
N ARG A 372 -10.24 -26.15 -25.74
CA ARG A 372 -11.20 -26.89 -24.93
C ARG A 372 -11.23 -28.35 -25.40
N ILE A 373 -10.92 -29.28 -24.50
CA ILE A 373 -10.91 -30.71 -24.80
C ILE A 373 -12.08 -31.43 -24.13
N GLU A 374 -12.62 -32.47 -24.76
CA GLU A 374 -13.64 -33.31 -24.15
C GLU A 374 -13.01 -34.24 -23.11
N ILE A 375 -13.81 -34.68 -22.14
CA ILE A 375 -13.38 -35.62 -21.11
C ILE A 375 -12.83 -36.91 -21.74
N GLY A 376 -11.61 -37.27 -21.36
CA GLY A 376 -10.94 -38.47 -21.87
C GLY A 376 -10.26 -38.28 -23.24
N SER A 377 -10.28 -37.06 -23.77
CA SER A 377 -9.57 -36.70 -25.01
C SER A 377 -8.27 -35.92 -24.68
N SER A 378 -7.47 -35.72 -25.71
CA SER A 378 -6.25 -34.90 -25.66
C SER A 378 -6.26 -33.85 -26.78
N THR A 379 -5.42 -32.83 -26.62
CA THR A 379 -5.12 -31.85 -27.67
C THR A 379 -3.61 -31.69 -27.81
N LEU A 380 -3.18 -31.28 -29.00
CA LEU A 380 -1.78 -31.06 -29.31
C LEU A 380 -1.47 -29.59 -29.28
N LEU A 381 -0.69 -29.16 -28.29
CA LEU A 381 -0.10 -27.81 -28.24
C LEU A 381 1.15 -27.80 -29.13
N LYS A 382 1.22 -26.86 -30.08
CA LYS A 382 2.31 -26.76 -31.06
C LYS A 382 2.89 -25.38 -31.11
N VAL A 383 4.22 -25.26 -31.14
CA VAL A 383 4.97 -24.03 -31.39
C VAL A 383 5.80 -24.21 -32.67
N GLU A 384 5.79 -23.21 -33.54
CA GLU A 384 6.73 -23.14 -34.65
C GLU A 384 7.67 -21.98 -34.45
N ALA A 385 8.98 -22.24 -34.43
CA ALA A 385 10.00 -21.23 -34.24
C ALA A 385 11.12 -21.38 -35.26
N SER A 386 11.76 -20.27 -35.57
CA SER A 386 12.93 -20.21 -36.44
C SER A 386 14.00 -19.31 -35.82
N ALA A 387 15.25 -19.52 -36.23
CA ALA A 387 16.36 -18.68 -35.85
C ALA A 387 17.09 -18.18 -37.10
N GLU A 388 17.62 -16.95 -37.03
CA GLU A 388 18.48 -16.41 -38.08
C GLU A 388 19.92 -16.89 -37.84
N GLY A 389 20.60 -17.37 -38.88
CA GLY A 389 22.00 -17.83 -38.80
C GLY A 389 22.16 -19.24 -38.21
N GLU A 390 23.07 -19.37 -37.21
CA GLU A 390 23.28 -20.64 -36.51
C GLU A 390 22.08 -20.92 -35.60
N ALA A 391 21.41 -22.04 -35.79
CA ALA A 391 20.26 -22.41 -34.99
C ALA A 391 20.61 -23.53 -34.02
N ASN A 392 20.49 -23.25 -32.73
CA ASN A 392 20.54 -24.23 -31.66
C ASN A 392 19.27 -24.08 -30.81
N LEU A 393 18.14 -24.48 -31.39
CA LEU A 393 16.82 -24.35 -30.80
C LEU A 393 16.59 -25.41 -29.72
N SER A 394 16.10 -25.00 -28.57
CA SER A 394 15.58 -25.88 -27.52
C SER A 394 14.14 -25.50 -27.18
N TYR A 395 13.36 -26.49 -26.73
CA TYR A 395 11.97 -26.32 -26.32
C TYR A 395 11.78 -26.94 -24.96
N ILE A 396 11.27 -26.14 -24.01
CA ILE A 396 10.94 -26.60 -22.66
C ILE A 396 9.47 -26.37 -22.41
N TRP A 397 8.72 -27.46 -22.24
CA TRP A 397 7.30 -27.40 -21.92
C TRP A 397 7.12 -27.50 -20.41
N GLU A 398 6.31 -26.58 -19.88
CA GLU A 398 6.00 -26.48 -18.44
C GLU A 398 4.49 -26.36 -18.21
N LYS A 399 4.04 -26.91 -17.10
CA LYS A 399 2.67 -26.73 -16.58
C LYS A 399 2.74 -25.93 -15.28
N PHE A 400 1.82 -25.00 -15.12
CA PHE A 400 1.73 -24.21 -13.90
C PHE A 400 1.13 -25.04 -12.76
N ASP A 401 1.85 -25.11 -11.66
CA ASP A 401 1.41 -25.71 -10.41
C ASP A 401 0.82 -24.61 -9.50
N SER A 402 -0.50 -24.55 -9.43
CA SER A 402 -1.21 -23.55 -8.65
C SER A 402 -1.06 -23.74 -7.13
N GLU A 403 -0.73 -24.94 -6.65
CA GLU A 403 -0.53 -25.19 -5.22
C GLU A 403 0.78 -24.60 -4.71
N ASN A 404 1.82 -24.67 -5.56
CA ASN A 404 3.15 -24.17 -5.21
C ASN A 404 3.50 -22.84 -5.91
N ASN A 405 2.57 -22.29 -6.68
CA ASN A 405 2.73 -21.05 -7.45
C ASN A 405 4.01 -21.02 -8.30
N ASN A 406 4.29 -22.13 -9.01
CA ASN A 406 5.48 -22.26 -9.85
C ASN A 406 5.20 -23.06 -11.13
N TRP A 407 6.13 -22.96 -12.09
CA TRP A 407 6.11 -23.74 -13.31
C TRP A 407 6.91 -25.02 -13.13
N LYS A 408 6.34 -26.17 -13.55
CA LYS A 408 6.98 -27.49 -13.53
C LYS A 408 7.13 -28.02 -14.93
N GLN A 409 8.33 -28.44 -15.28
CA GLN A 409 8.61 -29.07 -16.56
C GLN A 409 7.81 -30.37 -16.71
N VAL A 410 7.10 -30.52 -17.85
CA VAL A 410 6.24 -31.68 -18.14
C VAL A 410 6.80 -32.59 -19.24
N LYS A 411 7.83 -32.14 -19.94
CA LYS A 411 8.56 -32.92 -20.95
C LYS A 411 10.05 -32.68 -20.79
N PRO A 412 10.91 -33.71 -20.83
CA PRO A 412 12.37 -33.53 -20.75
C PRO A 412 12.87 -32.56 -21.83
N GLU A 413 13.84 -31.73 -21.48
CA GLU A 413 14.51 -30.86 -22.44
C GLU A 413 15.32 -31.74 -23.44
N VAL A 414 15.13 -31.47 -24.73
CA VAL A 414 15.92 -32.10 -25.77
C VAL A 414 16.64 -31.00 -26.55
N GLN A 415 17.97 -30.96 -26.41
CA GLN A 415 18.84 -30.06 -27.18
C GLN A 415 19.17 -30.73 -28.53
N ARG A 416 18.86 -30.09 -29.64
CA ARG A 416 19.27 -30.53 -30.96
C ARG A 416 20.14 -29.47 -31.62
N THR A 417 21.44 -29.77 -31.71
CA THR A 417 22.39 -29.02 -32.54
C THR A 417 22.28 -29.43 -33.97
N LYS A 418 21.94 -28.52 -34.86
CA LYS A 418 22.02 -28.72 -36.29
C LYS A 418 23.33 -28.15 -36.80
N ALA A 419 24.30 -29.01 -37.11
CA ALA A 419 25.51 -28.60 -37.85
C ALA A 419 25.10 -28.12 -39.24
N LEU A 420 25.59 -26.93 -39.65
CA LEU A 420 25.44 -26.35 -40.95
C LEU A 420 25.99 -27.31 -42.02
N SER A 421 25.12 -28.01 -42.72
CA SER A 421 25.45 -28.55 -44.03
C SER A 421 24.36 -28.19 -45.01
N SER A 422 24.73 -27.32 -45.94
CA SER A 422 24.08 -26.93 -47.19
C SER A 422 22.82 -26.05 -47.12
N LEU A 423 23.02 -24.82 -47.60
CA LEU A 423 22.08 -23.97 -48.34
C LEU A 423 20.85 -24.67 -48.92
N ARG A 424 19.72 -24.57 -48.22
CA ARG A 424 18.37 -24.50 -48.79
C ARG A 424 17.44 -23.92 -47.71
N SER A 425 16.86 -22.77 -47.99
CA SER A 425 15.66 -22.26 -47.33
C SER A 425 14.54 -23.26 -47.60
N ASP A 426 14.02 -23.92 -46.64
CA ASP A 426 12.81 -24.72 -46.55
C ASP A 426 13.04 -26.01 -45.76
N VAL A 427 13.39 -25.88 -44.49
CA VAL A 427 13.18 -27.00 -43.57
C VAL A 427 12.39 -26.45 -42.38
N LEU A 428 11.10 -26.45 -42.53
CA LEU A 428 10.18 -26.57 -41.41
C LEU A 428 10.51 -27.88 -40.72
N SER A 429 11.31 -27.84 -39.67
CA SER A 429 11.52 -29.02 -38.84
C SER A 429 10.22 -29.25 -38.07
N THR A 430 9.47 -30.28 -38.47
CA THR A 430 8.46 -30.92 -37.63
C THR A 430 9.20 -31.51 -36.43
N ASN A 431 9.44 -30.70 -35.43
CA ASN A 431 10.20 -31.10 -34.26
C ASN A 431 9.22 -31.66 -33.23
N GLU A 432 9.34 -32.95 -32.88
CA GLU A 432 8.51 -33.58 -31.84
C GLU A 432 8.61 -32.84 -30.51
N ASP A 433 9.71 -32.10 -30.28
CA ASP A 433 9.95 -31.33 -29.10
C ASP A 433 9.16 -30.01 -29.07
N ALA A 434 8.81 -29.49 -30.25
CA ALA A 434 7.97 -28.30 -30.41
C ALA A 434 6.48 -28.59 -30.17
N GLN A 435 6.13 -29.80 -29.74
CA GLN A 435 4.75 -30.26 -29.56
C GLN A 435 4.58 -30.92 -28.19
N LEU A 436 3.44 -30.68 -27.57
CA LEU A 436 3.05 -31.32 -26.30
C LEU A 436 1.61 -31.79 -26.40
N GLU A 437 1.38 -33.10 -26.28
CA GLU A 437 0.04 -33.64 -26.11
C GLU A 437 -0.41 -33.50 -24.67
N VAL A 438 -1.57 -32.88 -24.47
CA VAL A 438 -2.13 -32.61 -23.13
C VAL A 438 -3.55 -33.14 -23.02
N SER A 439 -3.85 -33.82 -21.92
CA SER A 439 -5.16 -34.38 -21.58
C SER A 439 -5.75 -33.81 -20.29
N GLU A 440 -5.06 -32.86 -19.68
CA GLU A 440 -5.45 -32.24 -18.43
C GLU A 440 -5.64 -30.74 -18.58
N ALA A 441 -6.63 -30.16 -17.85
CA ALA A 441 -6.78 -28.74 -17.77
C ALA A 441 -5.58 -28.10 -17.05
N GLY A 442 -5.28 -26.89 -17.40
CA GLY A 442 -4.24 -26.11 -16.75
C GLY A 442 -3.58 -25.07 -17.65
N LYS A 443 -2.73 -24.27 -17.06
CA LYS A 443 -1.89 -23.32 -17.80
C LYS A 443 -0.60 -24.01 -18.21
N TYR A 444 -0.27 -23.93 -19.49
CA TYR A 444 0.93 -24.48 -20.08
C TYR A 444 1.74 -23.38 -20.74
N ARG A 445 3.05 -23.54 -20.77
CA ARG A 445 3.94 -22.69 -21.56
C ARG A 445 5.04 -23.50 -22.22
N CYS A 446 5.50 -23.02 -23.36
CA CYS A 446 6.70 -23.47 -24.01
C CYS A 446 7.73 -22.34 -24.02
N LEU A 447 8.89 -22.58 -23.41
CA LEU A 447 10.05 -21.71 -23.56
C LEU A 447 10.83 -22.22 -24.77
N VAL A 448 10.98 -21.34 -25.75
CA VAL A 448 11.79 -21.62 -26.96
C VAL A 448 13.05 -20.80 -26.82
N SER A 449 14.20 -21.44 -26.85
CA SER A 449 15.48 -20.77 -26.76
C SER A 449 16.35 -21.00 -27.96
N ASN A 450 17.11 -20.01 -28.39
CA ASN A 450 18.23 -20.12 -29.31
C ASN A 450 19.49 -19.65 -28.63
N THR A 451 20.54 -20.48 -28.63
CA THR A 451 21.82 -20.16 -28.01
C THR A 451 22.94 -20.26 -29.03
N VAL A 452 23.66 -19.15 -29.22
CA VAL A 452 24.80 -19.06 -30.12
C VAL A 452 25.98 -18.45 -29.37
N ASN A 453 27.06 -19.21 -29.20
CA ASN A 453 28.18 -18.82 -28.33
C ASN A 453 27.68 -18.52 -26.90
N ALA A 454 27.93 -17.33 -26.39
CA ALA A 454 27.46 -16.89 -25.06
C ALA A 454 26.12 -16.14 -25.11
N VAL A 455 25.56 -15.90 -26.30
CA VAL A 455 24.29 -15.17 -26.47
C VAL A 455 23.13 -16.15 -26.42
N ASN A 456 22.10 -15.81 -25.64
CA ASN A 456 20.88 -16.60 -25.51
C ASN A 456 19.64 -15.70 -25.68
N SER A 457 18.73 -16.13 -26.55
CA SER A 457 17.40 -15.52 -26.67
C SER A 457 16.35 -16.56 -26.36
N THR A 458 15.44 -16.27 -25.43
CA THR A 458 14.32 -17.13 -25.05
C THR A 458 13.01 -16.38 -25.17
N LEU A 459 12.07 -16.95 -25.91
CA LEU A 459 10.70 -16.46 -26.05
C LEU A 459 9.72 -17.48 -25.47
N THR A 460 8.61 -17.01 -24.90
CA THR A 460 7.62 -17.85 -24.25
C THR A 460 6.29 -17.84 -25.00
N ALA A 461 5.70 -19.01 -25.18
CA ALA A 461 4.37 -19.18 -25.75
C ALA A 461 3.43 -19.86 -24.75
N TYR A 462 2.29 -19.26 -24.47
CA TYR A 462 1.31 -19.70 -23.47
C TYR A 462 0.07 -20.34 -24.08
N SER A 463 -0.53 -21.30 -23.33
CA SER A 463 -1.84 -21.88 -23.64
C SER A 463 -2.55 -22.19 -22.30
N GLU A 464 -3.86 -21.98 -22.23
CA GLU A 464 -4.70 -22.34 -21.08
C GLU A 464 -5.74 -23.36 -21.52
N VAL A 465 -5.48 -24.63 -21.22
CA VAL A 465 -6.33 -25.76 -21.59
C VAL A 465 -7.47 -25.89 -20.58
N SER A 466 -8.70 -26.03 -21.10
CA SER A 466 -9.89 -26.33 -20.32
C SER A 466 -10.48 -27.68 -20.73
N ILE A 467 -11.11 -28.39 -19.78
CA ILE A 467 -11.85 -29.62 -20.06
C ILE A 467 -13.34 -29.28 -20.19
N ALA A 468 -13.99 -29.79 -21.24
CA ALA A 468 -15.41 -29.67 -21.40
C ALA A 468 -16.13 -30.34 -20.21
N SER A 469 -17.03 -29.63 -19.54
CA SER A 469 -17.87 -30.22 -18.49
C SER A 469 -18.80 -31.27 -19.10
N SER A 470 -18.89 -32.45 -18.45
CA SER A 470 -19.88 -33.47 -18.85
C SER A 470 -21.32 -33.10 -18.50
N THR A 471 -21.49 -32.07 -17.64
CA THR A 471 -22.80 -31.47 -17.43
C THR A 471 -23.04 -30.48 -18.58
N PRO A 472 -24.17 -30.56 -19.29
CA PRO A 472 -24.60 -29.43 -20.12
C PRO A 472 -24.51 -28.16 -19.25
N ASP A 473 -23.91 -27.12 -19.79
CA ASP A 473 -23.92 -25.81 -19.15
C ASP A 473 -25.35 -25.60 -18.61
N PRO A 474 -25.56 -25.39 -17.31
CA PRO A 474 -26.91 -25.23 -16.80
C PRO A 474 -27.51 -24.13 -17.64
N THR A 475 -28.45 -24.50 -18.51
CA THR A 475 -29.10 -23.56 -19.44
C THR A 475 -29.58 -22.41 -18.59
N VAL A 476 -29.00 -21.22 -18.79
CA VAL A 476 -29.42 -20.02 -18.08
C VAL A 476 -30.88 -19.83 -18.44
N THR A 477 -31.77 -20.05 -17.48
CA THR A 477 -33.19 -19.87 -17.67
C THR A 477 -33.63 -18.54 -17.06
N PHE A 478 -34.45 -17.83 -17.80
CA PHE A 478 -35.10 -16.62 -17.33
C PHE A 478 -36.55 -16.92 -16.98
N SER A 479 -37.06 -16.31 -15.91
CA SER A 479 -38.46 -16.39 -15.56
C SER A 479 -39.27 -15.32 -16.27
N VAL A 480 -40.26 -15.73 -17.04
CA VAL A 480 -41.23 -14.82 -17.66
C VAL A 480 -42.57 -14.98 -16.91
N THR A 481 -43.05 -13.91 -16.30
CA THR A 481 -44.31 -13.92 -15.57
C THR A 481 -45.42 -13.23 -16.41
N LEU A 482 -46.43 -13.99 -16.75
CA LEU A 482 -47.66 -13.44 -17.39
C LEU A 482 -48.65 -13.05 -16.29
N PRO A 483 -49.02 -11.77 -16.19
CA PRO A 483 -50.05 -11.32 -15.24
C PRO A 483 -51.45 -11.80 -15.67
N SER A 484 -52.38 -11.94 -14.73
CA SER A 484 -53.79 -12.10 -15.07
C SER A 484 -54.32 -10.78 -15.65
N VAL A 485 -55.05 -10.84 -16.75
CA VAL A 485 -55.68 -9.67 -17.40
C VAL A 485 -57.20 -9.81 -17.28
N GLU A 486 -57.86 -8.86 -16.63
CA GLU A 486 -59.32 -8.83 -16.47
C GLU A 486 -59.98 -8.64 -17.85
N GLY A 487 -60.91 -9.58 -18.20
CA GLY A 487 -61.67 -9.53 -19.46
C GLY A 487 -60.98 -10.16 -20.66
N ALA A 488 -59.79 -10.76 -20.50
CA ALA A 488 -59.09 -11.47 -21.57
C ALA A 488 -58.58 -12.86 -21.10
N ALA A 489 -58.54 -13.81 -22.02
CA ALA A 489 -57.97 -15.13 -21.80
C ALA A 489 -56.57 -15.23 -22.38
N LEU A 490 -55.54 -15.46 -21.52
CA LEU A 490 -54.19 -15.67 -21.92
C LEU A 490 -53.88 -17.11 -22.35
N SER A 491 -53.16 -17.32 -23.41
CA SER A 491 -52.61 -18.62 -23.79
C SER A 491 -51.07 -18.51 -24.00
N PRO A 492 -50.25 -19.11 -23.15
CA PRO A 492 -50.63 -19.92 -21.98
C PRO A 492 -51.26 -19.06 -20.86
N LEU A 493 -51.90 -19.73 -19.88
CA LEU A 493 -52.54 -19.05 -18.76
C LEU A 493 -51.58 -18.15 -17.94
N ALA A 494 -52.15 -17.21 -17.17
CA ALA A 494 -51.35 -16.38 -16.28
C ALA A 494 -50.52 -17.28 -15.33
N GLY A 495 -49.21 -16.98 -15.20
CA GLY A 495 -48.28 -17.79 -14.42
C GLY A 495 -46.81 -17.44 -14.72
N THR A 496 -45.90 -18.10 -14.03
CA THR A 496 -44.45 -17.92 -14.27
C THR A 496 -43.94 -19.10 -15.08
N TYR A 497 -43.22 -18.82 -16.15
CA TYR A 497 -42.65 -19.75 -17.11
C TYR A 497 -41.14 -19.60 -17.16
N SER A 498 -40.40 -20.71 -17.33
CA SER A 498 -38.96 -20.70 -17.53
C SER A 498 -38.66 -20.74 -19.02
N VAL A 499 -37.77 -19.84 -19.47
CA VAL A 499 -37.30 -19.75 -20.85
C VAL A 499 -35.79 -19.83 -20.87
N GLU A 500 -35.23 -20.69 -21.70
CA GLU A 500 -33.78 -20.80 -21.87
C GLU A 500 -33.20 -19.53 -22.53
N ALA A 501 -31.93 -19.19 -22.18
CA ALA A 501 -31.21 -18.09 -22.80
C ALA A 501 -31.13 -18.30 -24.33
N GLY A 502 -31.55 -17.29 -25.10
CA GLY A 502 -31.66 -17.38 -26.57
C GLY A 502 -32.93 -18.04 -27.09
N GLY A 503 -33.78 -18.61 -26.21
CA GLY A 503 -35.10 -19.12 -26.55
C GLY A 503 -36.13 -18.00 -26.73
N SER A 504 -37.26 -18.32 -27.34
CA SER A 504 -38.39 -17.41 -27.50
C SER A 504 -39.59 -17.87 -26.67
N PHE A 505 -40.30 -16.94 -26.10
CA PHE A 505 -41.54 -17.17 -25.39
C PHE A 505 -42.67 -16.39 -26.07
N SER A 506 -43.72 -17.09 -26.52
CA SER A 506 -44.86 -16.47 -27.21
C SER A 506 -46.12 -16.62 -26.37
N PHE A 507 -46.94 -15.61 -26.36
CA PHE A 507 -48.24 -15.66 -25.74
C PHE A 507 -49.28 -14.89 -26.61
N SER A 508 -50.54 -15.19 -26.40
CA SER A 508 -51.66 -14.49 -27.03
C SER A 508 -52.70 -14.07 -25.99
N LEU A 509 -53.37 -12.98 -26.29
CA LEU A 509 -54.52 -12.41 -25.54
C LEU A 509 -55.81 -12.80 -26.21
#